data_bfd154e4060cffa8b0a18da33e97881d
#
_entry.id   bfd154e4060cffa8b0a18da33e97881d
#
_cell.length_a   1.000
_cell.length_b   1.000
_cell.length_c   1.000
_cell.angle_alpha   90.00
_cell.angle_beta   90.00
_cell.angle_gamma   90.00
#
_symmetry.space_group_name_H-M   'P 1'
#
loop_
_entity.id
_entity.type
_entity.pdbx_description
1 polymer ?
#
loop_
_entity_poly.entity_id
_entity_poly.type
_entity_poly.pdbx_seq_one_letter_code
_entity_poly.pdbx_strand_id
1 'polypeptide(L)'
;MIVDTSFVLDVINGGEEAVEKERELEAAGVPLVIPAMTLLELYIGVGKVANSAQERQQVEAILDTYPLVEMTPSISRRAGRLLGEQMNADDGDGPGIGKGDAAIAATALERDEPILTADSHFETVDGVKVETYR
;
A
#
# COMPACT_ATOMS: atom_id res chain seq x y z
N MET A 1 -6.69 5.58 -6.74
CA MET A 1 -5.61 4.58 -6.83
C MET A 1 -5.04 4.35 -5.44
N ILE A 2 -4.87 3.12 -5.06
CA ILE A 2 -4.41 2.73 -3.72
C ILE A 2 -2.88 2.78 -3.70
N VAL A 3 -2.28 3.51 -2.76
CA VAL A 3 -0.82 3.59 -2.67
C VAL A 3 -0.29 2.54 -1.70
N ASP A 4 0.68 1.76 -2.17
CA ASP A 4 1.44 0.83 -1.34
C ASP A 4 2.53 1.57 -0.57
N THR A 5 2.99 0.96 0.51
CA THR A 5 4.04 1.52 1.38
C THR A 5 5.32 1.83 0.60
N SER A 6 5.72 0.96 -0.32
CA SER A 6 6.94 1.17 -1.14
C SER A 6 6.87 2.48 -1.93
N PHE A 7 5.73 2.76 -2.55
CA PHE A 7 5.54 4.00 -3.31
C PHE A 7 5.66 5.23 -2.41
N VAL A 8 4.96 5.22 -1.28
CA VAL A 8 4.99 6.36 -0.35
C VAL A 8 6.41 6.61 0.16
N LEU A 9 7.13 5.55 0.54
CA LEU A 9 8.51 5.67 0.99
C LEU A 9 9.42 6.23 -0.11
N ASP A 10 9.25 5.79 -1.35
CA ASP A 10 10.04 6.30 -2.46
C ASP A 10 9.75 7.79 -2.73
N VAL A 11 8.50 8.22 -2.61
CA VAL A 11 8.16 9.65 -2.71
C VAL A 11 8.82 10.45 -1.60
N ILE A 12 8.72 9.98 -0.35
CA ILE A 12 9.32 10.64 0.82
C ILE A 12 10.83 10.78 0.65
N ASN A 13 11.48 9.74 0.10
CA ASN A 13 12.92 9.73 -0.11
C ASN A 13 13.37 10.45 -1.39
N GLY A 14 12.45 11.04 -2.13
CA GLY A 14 12.75 11.80 -3.34
C GLY A 14 13.12 10.93 -4.54
N GLY A 15 12.66 9.69 -4.61
CA GLY A 15 12.89 8.81 -5.75
C GLY A 15 12.32 9.40 -7.03
N GLU A 16 13.13 9.56 -8.06
CA GLU A 16 12.75 10.27 -9.28
C GLU A 16 11.54 9.64 -9.96
N GLU A 17 11.52 8.32 -10.08
CA GLU A 17 10.42 7.59 -10.75
C GLU A 17 9.11 7.73 -9.97
N ALA A 18 9.16 7.64 -8.65
CA ALA A 18 7.99 7.78 -7.79
C ALA A 18 7.43 9.21 -7.83
N VAL A 19 8.29 10.21 -7.72
CA VAL A 19 7.91 11.62 -7.75
C VAL A 19 7.31 11.99 -9.11
N GLU A 20 7.91 11.51 -10.19
CA GLU A 20 7.38 11.73 -11.54
C GLU A 20 6.02 11.06 -11.73
N LYS A 21 5.86 9.84 -11.22
CA LYS A 21 4.57 9.14 -11.27
C LYS A 21 3.50 9.87 -10.48
N GLU A 22 3.84 10.38 -9.32
CA GLU A 22 2.94 11.21 -8.51
C GLU A 22 2.44 12.42 -9.31
N ARG A 23 3.35 13.14 -9.94
CA ARG A 23 3.02 14.31 -10.77
C ARG A 23 2.13 13.94 -11.94
N GLU A 24 2.46 12.84 -12.62
CA GLU A 24 1.70 12.35 -13.77
C GLU A 24 0.24 12.05 -13.38
N LEU A 25 0.05 11.33 -12.28
CA LEU A 25 -1.28 10.96 -11.80
C LEU A 25 -2.06 12.16 -11.29
N GLU A 26 -1.40 13.07 -10.58
CA GLU A 26 -2.01 14.31 -10.12
C GLU A 26 -2.48 15.16 -11.31
N ALA A 27 -1.64 15.31 -12.32
CA ALA A 27 -1.98 16.05 -13.53
C ALA A 27 -3.15 15.41 -14.30
N ALA A 28 -3.26 14.09 -14.24
CA ALA A 28 -4.36 13.33 -14.86
C ALA A 28 -5.64 13.34 -14.01
N GLY A 29 -5.62 13.94 -12.83
CA GLY A 29 -6.76 13.99 -11.93
C GLY A 29 -7.08 12.67 -11.25
N VAL A 30 -6.11 11.77 -11.13
CA VAL A 30 -6.27 10.48 -10.46
C VAL A 30 -6.00 10.65 -8.97
N PRO A 31 -7.01 10.48 -8.09
CA PRO A 31 -6.78 10.61 -6.65
C PRO A 31 -5.98 9.43 -6.11
N LEU A 32 -4.96 9.74 -5.29
CA LEU A 32 -4.17 8.75 -4.57
C LEU A 32 -4.71 8.66 -3.14
N VAL A 33 -4.96 7.44 -2.67
CA VAL A 33 -5.50 7.21 -1.33
C VAL A 33 -4.64 6.22 -0.55
N ILE A 34 -4.49 6.46 0.75
CA ILE A 34 -3.67 5.63 1.64
C ILE A 34 -4.58 4.65 2.39
N PRO A 35 -4.39 3.32 2.20
CA PRO A 35 -5.08 2.37 3.06
C PRO A 35 -4.51 2.40 4.49
N ALA A 36 -5.35 2.10 5.47
CA ALA A 36 -4.94 2.10 6.88
C ALA A 36 -3.70 1.24 7.14
N MET A 37 -3.55 0.12 6.43
CA MET A 37 -2.38 -0.74 6.57
C MET A 37 -1.10 -0.04 6.10
N THR A 38 -1.14 0.71 5.01
CA THR A 38 0.01 1.51 4.57
C THR A 38 0.40 2.52 5.65
N LEU A 39 -0.59 3.19 6.25
CA LEU A 39 -0.34 4.10 7.36
C LEU A 39 0.35 3.39 8.53
N LEU A 40 -0.13 2.21 8.91
CA LEU A 40 0.48 1.42 9.99
C LEU A 40 1.95 1.11 9.67
N GLU A 41 2.24 0.66 8.46
CA GLU A 41 3.59 0.31 8.04
C GLU A 41 4.52 1.52 8.02
N LEU A 42 4.03 2.68 7.59
CA LEU A 42 4.81 3.92 7.64
C LEU A 42 5.20 4.27 9.10
N TYR A 43 4.29 4.11 10.04
CA TYR A 43 4.56 4.39 11.45
C TYR A 43 5.44 3.32 12.13
N ILE A 44 5.47 2.10 11.62
CA ILE A 44 6.48 1.13 12.03
C ILE A 44 7.87 1.71 11.72
N GLY A 45 8.06 2.25 10.53
CA GLY A 45 9.31 2.90 10.14
C GLY A 45 9.67 4.09 11.06
N VAL A 46 8.69 4.93 11.38
CA VAL A 46 8.88 6.04 12.32
C VAL A 46 9.35 5.55 13.68
N GLY A 47 8.72 4.49 14.20
CA GLY A 47 9.05 3.95 15.51
C GLY A 47 10.42 3.28 15.60
N LYS A 48 10.96 2.82 14.48
CA LYS A 48 12.26 2.12 14.44
C LYS A 48 13.47 3.05 14.57
N VAL A 49 13.33 4.34 14.24
CA VAL A 49 14.47 5.25 14.24
C VAL A 49 14.63 5.94 15.60
N ALA A 50 15.87 6.15 16.04
CA ALA A 50 16.18 6.72 17.33
C ALA A 50 15.74 8.20 17.44
N ASN A 51 15.81 8.94 16.34
CA ASN A 51 15.29 10.32 16.25
C ASN A 51 14.23 10.38 15.17
N SER A 52 12.99 10.13 15.56
CA SER A 52 11.87 9.94 14.64
C SER A 52 11.15 11.23 14.26
N ALA A 53 11.59 12.39 14.75
CA ALA A 53 10.87 13.65 14.51
C ALA A 53 10.78 14.00 13.01
N GLN A 54 11.88 13.85 12.29
CA GLN A 54 11.94 14.13 10.85
C GLN A 54 11.07 13.16 10.04
N GLU A 55 11.19 11.86 10.31
CA GLU A 55 10.41 10.84 9.64
C GLU A 55 8.92 11.02 9.90
N ARG A 56 8.55 11.33 11.14
CA ARG A 56 7.15 11.60 11.49
C ARG A 56 6.61 12.80 10.73
N GLN A 57 7.38 13.88 10.61
CA GLN A 57 6.97 15.06 9.86
C GLN A 57 6.74 14.75 8.38
N GLN A 58 7.61 13.91 7.79
CA GLN A 58 7.48 13.50 6.40
C GLN A 58 6.22 12.66 6.17
N VAL A 59 5.93 11.73 7.08
CA VAL A 59 4.71 10.90 7.00
C VAL A 59 3.47 11.77 7.18
N GLU A 60 3.47 12.68 8.16
CA GLU A 60 2.34 13.58 8.39
C GLU A 60 2.08 14.49 7.18
N ALA A 61 3.11 14.94 6.49
CA ALA A 61 2.96 15.74 5.27
C ALA A 61 2.27 14.94 4.15
N ILE A 62 2.61 13.67 4.00
CA ILE A 62 1.94 12.78 3.05
C ILE A 62 0.46 12.57 3.43
N LEU A 63 0.19 12.37 4.72
CA LEU A 63 -1.19 12.19 5.21
C LEU A 63 -2.06 13.43 4.97
N ASP A 64 -1.46 14.61 5.01
CA ASP A 64 -2.17 15.85 4.68
C ASP A 64 -2.49 15.95 3.18
N THR A 65 -1.77 15.21 2.35
CA THR A 65 -1.90 15.23 0.89
C THR A 65 -2.87 14.16 0.39
N TYR A 66 -2.81 12.94 0.94
CA TYR A 66 -3.60 11.81 0.46
C TYR A 66 -4.69 11.41 1.47
N PRO A 67 -5.95 11.25 1.01
CA PRO A 67 -7.01 10.75 1.88
C PRO A 67 -6.72 9.36 2.42
N LEU A 68 -7.15 9.10 3.64
CA LEU A 68 -7.03 7.81 4.31
C LEU A 68 -8.26 6.95 4.01
N VAL A 69 -8.04 5.67 3.72
CA VAL A 69 -9.10 4.66 3.62
C VAL A 69 -9.02 3.78 4.85
N GLU A 70 -10.04 3.83 5.69
CA GLU A 70 -10.10 3.05 6.92
C GLU A 70 -10.22 1.55 6.64
N MET A 71 -9.69 0.74 7.55
CA MET A 71 -9.86 -0.71 7.51
C MET A 71 -11.23 -1.08 8.07
N THR A 72 -12.19 -1.29 7.18
CA THR A 72 -13.54 -1.68 7.57
C THR A 72 -13.59 -3.16 7.96
N PRO A 73 -14.65 -3.61 8.65
CA PRO A 73 -14.87 -5.05 8.89
C PRO A 73 -14.89 -5.86 7.59
N SER A 74 -15.44 -5.33 6.51
CA SER A 74 -15.47 -5.99 5.19
C SER A 74 -14.06 -6.20 4.65
N ILE A 75 -13.22 -5.16 4.68
CA ILE A 75 -11.83 -5.24 4.26
C ILE A 75 -11.07 -6.26 5.13
N SER A 76 -11.27 -6.24 6.44
CA SER A 76 -10.60 -7.15 7.36
C SER A 76 -10.97 -8.62 7.08
N ARG A 77 -12.25 -8.90 6.85
CA ARG A 77 -12.70 -10.26 6.50
C ARG A 77 -12.11 -10.73 5.17
N ARG A 78 -12.12 -9.85 4.16
CA ARG A 78 -11.55 -10.19 2.85
C ARG A 78 -10.05 -10.44 2.93
N ALA A 79 -9.31 -9.60 3.64
CA ALA A 79 -7.87 -9.76 3.83
C ALA A 79 -7.54 -11.08 4.52
N GLY A 80 -8.27 -11.42 5.57
CA GLY A 80 -8.08 -12.69 6.27
C GLY A 80 -8.35 -13.90 5.39
N ARG A 81 -9.41 -13.85 4.58
CA ARG A 81 -9.73 -14.93 3.64
C ARG A 81 -8.67 -15.10 2.57
N LEU A 82 -8.21 -14.00 1.98
CA LEU A 82 -7.14 -14.04 0.97
C LEU A 82 -5.88 -14.72 1.52
N LEU A 83 -5.48 -14.32 2.71
CA LEU A 83 -4.28 -14.85 3.34
C LEU A 83 -4.45 -16.33 3.69
N GLY A 84 -5.60 -16.70 4.26
CA GLY A 84 -5.90 -18.08 4.61
C GLY A 84 -5.99 -19.01 3.39
N GLU A 85 -6.60 -18.54 2.32
CA GLU A 85 -6.70 -19.28 1.06
C GLU A 85 -5.33 -19.53 0.45
N GLN A 86 -4.43 -18.54 0.48
CA GLN A 86 -3.06 -18.73 0.00
C GLN A 86 -2.30 -19.73 0.85
N MET A 87 -2.40 -19.67 2.17
CA MET A 87 -1.77 -20.61 3.06
C MET A 87 -2.23 -22.05 2.79
N ASN A 88 -3.51 -22.23 2.51
CA ASN A 88 -4.08 -23.52 2.21
C ASN A 88 -3.63 -24.05 0.84
N ALA A 89 -3.58 -23.19 -0.16
CA ALA A 89 -3.21 -23.55 -1.54
C ALA A 89 -1.75 -23.99 -1.65
N ASP A 90 -0.86 -23.35 -0.90
CA ASP A 90 0.58 -23.56 -1.00
C ASP A 90 1.11 -24.53 0.07
N ASP A 91 0.25 -25.14 0.87
CA ASP A 91 0.62 -25.98 2.02
C ASP A 91 1.63 -25.27 2.97
N GLY A 92 1.62 -23.94 2.95
CA GLY A 92 2.52 -23.12 3.74
C GLY A 92 3.90 -22.86 3.12
N ASP A 93 4.18 -23.40 1.96
CA ASP A 93 5.50 -23.32 1.30
C ASP A 93 5.59 -22.28 0.18
N GLY A 94 4.50 -21.64 -0.20
CA GLY A 94 4.48 -20.68 -1.29
C GLY A 94 5.05 -19.31 -0.90
N PRO A 95 5.46 -18.49 -1.91
CA PRO A 95 5.88 -17.11 -1.69
C PRO A 95 4.64 -16.22 -1.44
N GLY A 96 3.80 -16.61 -0.49
CA GLY A 96 2.56 -15.94 -0.20
C GLY A 96 2.75 -14.48 0.21
N ILE A 97 1.70 -13.70 0.06
CA ILE A 97 1.69 -12.33 0.58
C ILE A 97 1.58 -12.37 2.10
N GLY A 98 2.15 -11.37 2.77
CA GLY A 98 2.00 -11.19 4.22
C GLY A 98 0.67 -10.53 4.57
N LYS A 99 0.45 -10.34 5.87
CA LYS A 99 -0.77 -9.69 6.39
C LYS A 99 -0.95 -8.27 5.84
N GLY A 100 0.13 -7.51 5.77
CA GLY A 100 0.10 -6.15 5.23
C GLY A 100 -0.35 -6.11 3.78
N ASP A 101 0.24 -6.96 2.95
CA ASP A 101 -0.11 -7.04 1.53
C ASP A 101 -1.56 -7.51 1.35
N ALA A 102 -2.01 -8.48 2.15
CA ALA A 102 -3.38 -8.95 2.11
C ALA A 102 -4.38 -7.83 2.44
N ALA A 103 -4.06 -7.00 3.43
CA ALA A 103 -4.92 -5.87 3.82
C ALA A 103 -4.96 -4.79 2.72
N ILE A 104 -3.83 -4.49 2.09
CA ILE A 104 -3.76 -3.52 0.98
C ILE A 104 -4.53 -4.07 -0.23
N ALA A 105 -4.31 -5.33 -0.57
CA ALA A 105 -5.02 -5.99 -1.67
C ALA A 105 -6.54 -6.00 -1.44
N ALA A 106 -6.98 -6.33 -0.23
CA ALA A 106 -8.40 -6.32 0.11
C ALA A 106 -9.01 -4.93 0.00
N THR A 107 -8.27 -3.90 0.40
CA THR A 107 -8.72 -2.51 0.25
C THR A 107 -8.92 -2.16 -1.23
N ALA A 108 -7.97 -2.54 -2.08
CA ALA A 108 -8.05 -2.30 -3.51
C ALA A 108 -9.24 -3.03 -4.14
N LEU A 109 -9.48 -4.29 -3.76
CA LEU A 109 -10.60 -5.08 -4.26
C LEU A 109 -11.95 -4.50 -3.84
N GLU A 110 -12.08 -4.10 -2.57
CA GLU A 110 -13.31 -3.50 -2.07
C GLU A 110 -13.64 -2.18 -2.76
N ARG A 111 -12.63 -1.44 -3.15
CA ARG A 111 -12.79 -0.15 -3.82
C ARG A 111 -12.76 -0.23 -5.34
N ASP A 112 -12.45 -1.39 -5.89
CA ASP A 112 -12.24 -1.61 -7.33
C ASP A 112 -11.25 -0.58 -7.91
N GLU A 113 -10.11 -0.43 -7.23
CA GLU A 113 -9.05 0.49 -7.63
C GLU A 113 -7.73 -0.26 -7.76
N PRO A 114 -6.85 0.14 -8.68
CA PRO A 114 -5.52 -0.47 -8.78
C PRO A 114 -4.62 -0.06 -7.61
N ILE A 115 -3.60 -0.88 -7.36
CA ILE A 115 -2.56 -0.61 -6.38
C ILE A 115 -1.35 -0.03 -7.12
N LEU A 116 -0.88 1.11 -6.64
CA LEU A 116 0.35 1.74 -7.13
C LEU A 116 1.53 1.24 -6.29
N THR A 117 2.40 0.46 -6.90
CA THR A 117 3.48 -0.24 -6.21
C THR A 117 4.65 -0.54 -7.15
N ALA A 118 5.84 -0.72 -6.57
CA ALA A 118 6.99 -1.27 -7.27
C ALA A 118 7.08 -2.80 -7.12
N ASP A 119 6.18 -3.39 -6.33
CA ASP A 119 6.25 -4.78 -5.88
C ASP A 119 5.36 -5.67 -6.74
N SER A 120 5.94 -6.77 -7.26
CA SER A 120 5.19 -7.73 -8.07
C SER A 120 4.33 -8.70 -7.24
N HIS A 121 4.43 -8.68 -5.92
CA HIS A 121 3.69 -9.61 -5.05
C HIS A 121 2.18 -9.54 -5.26
N PHE A 122 1.65 -8.36 -5.51
CA PHE A 122 0.21 -8.16 -5.70
C PHE A 122 -0.34 -8.82 -6.97
N GLU A 123 0.51 -9.09 -7.94
CA GLU A 123 0.09 -9.75 -9.19
C GLU A 123 -0.38 -11.17 -8.95
N THR A 124 -0.01 -11.78 -7.83
CA THR A 124 -0.42 -13.13 -7.46
C THR A 124 -1.83 -13.20 -6.87
N VAL A 125 -2.45 -12.06 -6.61
CA VAL A 125 -3.79 -11.99 -6.02
C VAL A 125 -4.82 -11.80 -7.12
N ASP A 126 -5.76 -12.74 -7.23
CA ASP A 126 -6.82 -12.69 -8.24
C ASP A 126 -7.66 -11.43 -8.12
N GLY A 127 -7.86 -10.75 -9.26
CA GLY A 127 -8.71 -9.56 -9.34
C GLY A 127 -8.03 -8.25 -8.97
N VAL A 128 -6.82 -8.30 -8.44
CA VAL A 128 -6.05 -7.10 -8.11
C VAL A 128 -5.41 -6.55 -9.38
N LYS A 129 -5.62 -5.25 -9.62
CA LYS A 129 -4.97 -4.51 -10.70
C LYS A 129 -3.75 -3.80 -10.11
N VAL A 130 -2.65 -3.83 -10.84
CA VAL A 130 -1.39 -3.22 -10.40
C VAL A 130 -0.95 -2.17 -11.40
N GLU A 131 -0.58 -1.01 -10.88
CA GLU A 131 0.08 0.06 -11.62
C GLU A 131 1.50 0.18 -11.08
N THR A 132 2.50 0.10 -11.95
CA THR A 132 3.90 0.24 -11.55
C THR A 132 4.43 1.62 -11.89
N TYR A 133 5.50 2.02 -11.22
CA TYR A 133 6.16 3.30 -11.47
C TYR A 133 7.67 3.14 -11.76
N ARG A 134 8.14 1.91 -11.75
CA ARG A 134 9.52 1.56 -12.13
C ARG A 134 9.53 0.50 -13.20
#